data_3cf09f5d3f43b59a47361d7f0cd60cb8
#
_entry.id   3cf09f5d3f43b59a47361d7f0cd60cb8
#
_cell.length_a   1.000
_cell.length_b   1.000
_cell.length_c   1.000
_cell.angle_alpha   90.00
_cell.angle_beta   90.00
_cell.angle_gamma   90.00
#
_symmetry.space_group_name_H-M   'P 1'
#
loop_
_entity.id
_entity.type
_entity.pdbx_description
1 polymer ?
#
loop_
_entity_poly.entity_id
_entity_poly.type
_entity_poly.pdbx_seq_one_letter_code
_entity_poly.pdbx_strand_id
1 'polypeptide(L)'
;YMVTSDCTDLAQDNVKEALENGRITRGMLQRNARNILGFILQSPAMLYEMDMISEEEIADAKSGDEDEIDYSNVRYYKPDENGDVIIPGEGWNTNQGQSVVVGIEVDLAEYDLEVVSRSPLDDLAQISITVFYDSILKMVLPLRGSNGKWMNDRFDFGGIVGKNHYIRFYFGATGLEI
;
A
#
# COMPACT_ATOMS: atom_id res chain seq x y z
N TYR A 1 13.28 -1.18 -13.18
CA TYR A 1 12.80 -1.47 -14.54
C TYR A 1 11.29 -1.49 -14.51
N MET A 2 10.65 -0.53 -15.16
CA MET A 2 9.19 -0.50 -15.26
C MET A 2 8.81 -0.92 -16.68
N VAL A 3 8.02 -1.98 -16.80
CA VAL A 3 7.38 -2.38 -18.04
C VAL A 3 6.10 -1.57 -18.18
N THR A 4 5.86 -0.98 -19.36
CA THR A 4 4.58 -0.33 -19.64
C THR A 4 3.45 -1.35 -19.61
N SER A 5 2.26 -0.96 -19.17
CA SER A 5 1.13 -1.86 -18.91
C SER A 5 0.65 -2.64 -20.13
N ASP A 6 0.94 -2.17 -21.33
CA ASP A 6 0.52 -2.80 -22.59
C ASP A 6 1.55 -3.75 -23.21
N CYS A 7 2.78 -3.73 -22.72
CA CYS A 7 3.89 -4.57 -23.20
C CYS A 7 4.08 -4.53 -24.74
N THR A 8 3.49 -3.56 -25.44
CA THR A 8 3.45 -3.50 -26.90
C THR A 8 4.50 -2.59 -27.49
N ASP A 9 5.01 -1.64 -26.72
CA ASP A 9 6.05 -0.71 -27.17
C ASP A 9 7.45 -1.23 -26.78
N LEU A 10 7.96 -2.15 -27.57
CA LEU A 10 9.34 -2.65 -27.45
C LEU A 10 10.40 -1.57 -27.68
N ALA A 11 10.03 -0.39 -28.21
CA ALA A 11 10.95 0.72 -28.44
C ALA A 11 11.41 1.38 -27.13
N GLN A 12 10.66 1.21 -26.04
CA GLN A 12 11.05 1.66 -24.70
C GLN A 12 11.94 0.66 -23.95
N ASP A 13 12.11 -0.56 -24.46
CA ASP A 13 13.02 -1.54 -23.93
C ASP A 13 14.47 -1.23 -24.35
N ASN A 14 15.16 -0.52 -23.50
CA ASN A 14 16.57 -0.16 -23.71
C ASN A 14 17.54 -1.17 -23.10
N VAL A 15 17.09 -2.35 -22.64
CA VAL A 15 17.93 -3.37 -22.01
C VAL A 15 18.99 -3.89 -22.98
N LYS A 16 18.62 -4.12 -24.25
CA LYS A 16 19.56 -4.55 -25.28
C LYS A 16 20.66 -3.51 -25.51
N GLU A 17 20.29 -2.27 -25.71
CA GLU A 17 21.22 -1.15 -25.87
C GLU A 17 22.10 -0.98 -24.63
N ALA A 18 21.52 -1.04 -23.43
CA ALA A 18 22.24 -0.92 -22.17
C ALA A 18 23.26 -2.07 -21.97
N LEU A 19 22.96 -3.26 -22.48
CA LEU A 19 23.87 -4.41 -22.47
C LEU A 19 25.01 -4.21 -23.49
N GLU A 20 24.70 -3.76 -24.70
CA GLU A 20 25.67 -3.54 -25.78
C GLU A 20 26.66 -2.41 -25.43
N ASN A 21 26.20 -1.36 -24.77
CA ASN A 21 27.06 -0.24 -24.34
C ASN A 21 27.68 -0.40 -22.94
N GLY A 22 27.46 -1.55 -22.28
CA GLY A 22 28.07 -1.89 -21.01
C GLY A 22 27.49 -1.18 -19.77
N ARG A 23 26.34 -0.46 -19.88
CA ARG A 23 25.65 0.13 -18.73
C ARG A 23 25.12 -0.92 -17.77
N ILE A 24 24.73 -2.07 -18.30
CA ILE A 24 24.36 -3.26 -17.53
C ILE A 24 25.17 -4.46 -18.01
N THR A 25 25.36 -5.41 -17.12
CA THR A 25 26.06 -6.66 -17.46
C THR A 25 25.10 -7.83 -17.50
N ARG A 26 25.48 -8.88 -18.23
CA ARG A 26 24.75 -10.14 -18.24
C ARG A 26 24.57 -10.71 -16.82
N GLY A 27 25.58 -10.56 -15.95
CA GLY A 27 25.50 -10.98 -14.55
C GLY A 27 24.46 -10.22 -13.75
N MET A 28 24.24 -8.93 -14.04
CA MET A 28 23.18 -8.15 -13.41
C MET A 28 21.78 -8.66 -13.83
N LEU A 29 21.60 -8.95 -15.12
CA LEU A 29 20.36 -9.53 -15.62
C LEU A 29 20.08 -10.91 -15.02
N GLN A 30 21.10 -11.77 -14.96
CA GLN A 30 20.99 -13.10 -14.34
C GLN A 30 20.63 -13.01 -12.85
N ARG A 31 21.25 -12.09 -12.10
CA ARG A 31 20.92 -11.86 -10.70
C ARG A 31 19.46 -11.41 -10.54
N ASN A 32 19.00 -10.47 -11.37
CA ASN A 32 17.61 -9.99 -11.32
C ASN A 32 16.64 -11.12 -11.65
N ALA A 33 16.90 -11.89 -12.70
CA ALA A 33 16.08 -13.05 -13.06
C ALA A 33 16.02 -14.07 -11.90
N ARG A 34 17.16 -14.36 -11.26
CA ARG A 34 17.21 -15.25 -10.09
C ARG A 34 16.38 -14.74 -8.93
N ASN A 35 16.43 -13.44 -8.66
CA ASN A 35 15.64 -12.83 -7.58
C ASN A 35 14.14 -12.92 -7.87
N ILE A 36 13.74 -12.63 -9.10
CA ILE A 36 12.33 -12.73 -9.53
C ILE A 36 11.84 -14.18 -9.45
N LEU A 37 12.64 -15.13 -9.97
CA LEU A 37 12.29 -16.55 -9.89
C LEU A 37 12.24 -17.05 -8.44
N GLY A 38 13.18 -16.60 -7.60
CA GLY A 38 13.17 -16.93 -6.16
C GLY A 38 11.92 -16.43 -5.45
N PHE A 39 11.43 -15.24 -5.82
CA PHE A 39 10.17 -14.71 -5.30
C PHE A 39 8.97 -15.55 -5.79
N ILE A 40 8.91 -15.83 -7.09
CA ILE A 40 7.82 -16.63 -7.68
C ILE A 40 7.76 -18.03 -7.05
N LEU A 41 8.90 -18.70 -6.85
CA LEU A 41 8.96 -20.04 -6.25
C LEU A 41 8.48 -20.09 -4.80
N GLN A 42 8.45 -18.95 -4.10
CA GLN A 42 7.95 -18.85 -2.74
C GLN A 42 6.49 -18.38 -2.69
N SER A 43 5.89 -18.06 -3.82
CA SER A 43 4.48 -17.64 -3.85
C SER A 43 3.55 -18.82 -3.55
N PRO A 44 2.44 -18.59 -2.82
CA PRO A 44 1.47 -19.65 -2.55
C PRO A 44 0.95 -20.34 -3.82
N ALA A 45 0.75 -19.58 -4.89
CA ALA A 45 0.31 -20.12 -6.17
C ALA A 45 1.31 -21.14 -6.74
N MET A 46 2.62 -20.82 -6.67
CA MET A 46 3.65 -21.73 -7.18
C MET A 46 3.87 -22.92 -6.26
N LEU A 47 3.77 -22.71 -4.94
CA LEU A 47 3.85 -23.81 -3.97
C LEU A 47 2.70 -24.80 -4.17
N TYR A 48 1.51 -24.31 -4.52
CA TYR A 48 0.37 -25.17 -4.86
C TYR A 48 0.60 -25.97 -6.15
N GLU A 49 1.07 -25.33 -7.22
CA GLU A 49 1.42 -26.00 -8.48
C GLU A 49 2.52 -27.07 -8.32
N MET A 50 3.34 -26.91 -7.30
CA MET A 50 4.41 -27.85 -6.96
C MET A 50 3.97 -28.94 -5.95
N ASP A 51 2.68 -29.06 -5.63
CA ASP A 51 2.13 -29.96 -4.61
C ASP A 51 2.77 -29.78 -3.20
N MET A 52 3.25 -28.58 -2.88
CA MET A 52 3.89 -28.26 -1.61
C MET A 52 2.94 -27.69 -0.57
N ILE A 53 1.80 -27.19 -0.99
CA ILE A 53 0.70 -26.73 -0.12
C ILE A 53 -0.64 -27.28 -0.63
N SER A 54 -1.61 -27.40 0.27
CA SER A 54 -2.94 -27.89 -0.04
C SER A 54 -3.83 -26.86 -0.73
N GLU A 55 -4.95 -27.32 -1.27
CA GLU A 55 -6.00 -26.46 -1.86
C GLU A 55 -6.60 -25.51 -0.80
N GLU A 56 -6.70 -25.94 0.46
CA GLU A 56 -7.15 -25.12 1.57
C GLU A 56 -6.14 -24.01 1.89
N GLU A 57 -4.85 -24.33 1.97
CA GLU A 57 -3.78 -23.36 2.23
C GLU A 57 -3.63 -22.32 1.11
N ILE A 58 -3.85 -22.70 -0.16
CA ILE A 58 -3.86 -21.70 -1.24
C ILE A 58 -5.14 -20.86 -1.22
N ALA A 59 -6.28 -21.42 -0.82
CA ALA A 59 -7.51 -20.67 -0.66
C ALA A 59 -7.35 -19.62 0.44
N ASP A 60 -6.76 -19.99 1.58
CA ASP A 60 -6.42 -19.05 2.66
C ASP A 60 -5.45 -17.98 2.20
N ALA A 61 -4.43 -18.34 1.43
CA ALA A 61 -3.49 -17.36 0.88
C ALA A 61 -4.10 -16.44 -0.18
N LYS A 62 -5.12 -16.90 -0.91
CA LYS A 62 -5.87 -16.08 -1.90
C LYS A 62 -6.94 -15.24 -1.24
N SER A 63 -7.54 -15.72 -0.17
CA SER A 63 -8.48 -14.94 0.63
C SER A 63 -7.77 -13.76 1.31
N GLY A 64 -6.43 -13.76 1.24
CA GLY A 64 -5.47 -12.81 1.76
C GLY A 64 -6.10 -11.77 2.64
N ASP A 65 -6.08 -11.98 3.95
CA ASP A 65 -6.55 -11.04 4.99
C ASP A 65 -7.65 -10.03 4.56
N GLU A 66 -8.58 -10.43 3.71
CA GLU A 66 -9.92 -9.92 3.83
C GLU A 66 -10.49 -10.61 5.10
N ASP A 67 -9.89 -10.29 6.25
CA ASP A 67 -10.65 -10.27 7.49
C ASP A 67 -11.98 -9.68 7.06
N GLU A 68 -13.05 -10.41 7.24
CA GLU A 68 -14.39 -9.93 6.96
C GLU A 68 -14.56 -8.62 7.73
N ILE A 69 -14.23 -7.49 7.07
CA ILE A 69 -14.19 -6.21 7.72
C ILE A 69 -15.63 -5.94 8.13
N ASP A 70 -15.87 -6.00 9.42
CA ASP A 70 -17.19 -5.69 9.97
C ASP A 70 -17.47 -4.18 9.80
N TYR A 71 -18.08 -3.84 8.69
CA TYR A 71 -18.51 -2.47 8.39
C TYR A 71 -19.71 -2.02 9.24
N SER A 72 -20.34 -2.91 10.02
CA SER A 72 -21.56 -2.59 10.78
C SER A 72 -21.32 -1.59 11.92
N ASN A 73 -20.09 -1.53 12.44
CA ASN A 73 -19.69 -0.67 13.56
C ASN A 73 -18.77 0.47 13.16
N VAL A 74 -18.62 0.75 11.88
CA VAL A 74 -17.72 1.80 11.39
C VAL A 74 -18.27 3.18 11.74
N ARG A 75 -17.42 3.99 12.37
CA ARG A 75 -17.74 5.38 12.68
C ARG A 75 -17.59 6.24 11.44
N TYR A 76 -18.63 7.02 11.12
CA TYR A 76 -18.63 7.98 10.03
C TYR A 76 -18.19 9.36 10.49
N TYR A 77 -17.31 9.97 9.72
CA TYR A 77 -16.84 11.34 9.89
C TYR A 77 -17.38 12.21 8.77
N LYS A 78 -17.72 13.45 9.12
CA LYS A 78 -18.30 14.44 8.20
C LYS A 78 -17.42 15.65 8.10
N PRO A 79 -17.48 16.41 7.01
CA PRO A 79 -16.78 17.67 6.89
C PRO A 79 -17.24 18.66 7.97
N ASP A 80 -16.30 19.44 8.47
CA ASP A 80 -16.54 20.60 9.30
C ASP A 80 -16.99 21.83 8.46
N GLU A 81 -17.05 23.00 9.09
CA GLU A 81 -17.44 24.25 8.44
C GLU A 81 -16.44 24.71 7.33
N ASN A 82 -15.22 24.20 7.36
CA ASN A 82 -14.17 24.48 6.36
C ASN A 82 -14.15 23.44 5.22
N GLY A 83 -14.91 22.34 5.38
CA GLY A 83 -14.91 21.22 4.45
C GLY A 83 -13.88 20.14 4.80
N ASP A 84 -13.22 20.24 5.96
CA ASP A 84 -12.20 19.30 6.39
C ASP A 84 -12.83 18.12 7.16
N VAL A 85 -12.44 16.88 6.80
CA VAL A 85 -12.85 15.68 7.53
C VAL A 85 -11.75 15.30 8.51
N ILE A 86 -11.95 15.55 9.79
CA ILE A 86 -10.97 15.26 10.83
C ILE A 86 -11.22 13.87 11.40
N ILE A 87 -10.25 12.98 11.23
CA ILE A 87 -10.29 11.59 11.70
C ILE A 87 -9.23 11.44 12.81
N PRO A 88 -9.64 11.31 14.08
CA PRO A 88 -8.68 11.15 15.18
C PRO A 88 -8.00 9.78 15.08
N GLY A 89 -6.66 9.78 15.12
CA GLY A 89 -5.85 8.56 15.15
C GLY A 89 -5.61 7.99 16.54
N GLU A 90 -6.08 8.68 17.60
CA GLU A 90 -5.88 8.25 18.97
C GLU A 90 -6.50 6.87 19.25
N GLY A 91 -5.69 5.97 19.75
CA GLY A 91 -6.10 4.58 20.08
C GLY A 91 -6.07 3.62 18.91
N TRP A 92 -5.60 4.04 17.74
CA TRP A 92 -5.40 3.13 16.62
C TRP A 92 -4.29 2.11 16.89
N ASN A 93 -4.54 0.85 16.55
CA ASN A 93 -3.48 -0.15 16.54
C ASN A 93 -2.69 -0.06 15.22
N THR A 94 -1.55 0.62 15.28
CA THR A 94 -0.67 0.88 14.13
C THR A 94 0.44 -0.16 13.98
N ASN A 95 0.31 -1.33 14.60
CA ASN A 95 1.27 -2.41 14.42
C ASN A 95 1.20 -2.98 13.00
N GLN A 96 2.33 -3.52 12.55
CA GLN A 96 2.40 -4.18 11.25
C GLN A 96 1.30 -5.24 11.08
N GLY A 97 0.65 -5.23 9.92
CA GLY A 97 -0.43 -6.17 9.60
C GLY A 97 -1.80 -5.74 10.12
N GLN A 98 -1.90 -4.69 10.91
CA GLN A 98 -3.18 -4.19 11.43
C GLN A 98 -3.87 -3.24 10.45
N SER A 99 -5.17 -3.19 10.53
CA SER A 99 -5.99 -2.26 9.74
C SER A 99 -6.92 -1.47 10.63
N VAL A 100 -7.17 -0.24 10.24
CA VAL A 100 -8.22 0.61 10.82
C VAL A 100 -9.17 1.02 9.69
N VAL A 101 -10.47 0.86 9.93
CA VAL A 101 -11.51 1.24 8.97
C VAL A 101 -12.33 2.39 9.55
N VAL A 102 -12.51 3.42 8.74
CA VAL A 102 -13.34 4.58 9.05
C VAL A 102 -14.34 4.82 7.93
N GLY A 103 -15.51 5.32 8.29
CA GLY A 103 -16.47 5.82 7.31
C GLY A 103 -16.29 7.32 7.10
N ILE A 104 -16.53 7.79 5.90
CA ILE A 104 -16.64 9.21 5.59
C ILE A 104 -17.95 9.48 4.89
N GLU A 105 -18.59 10.60 5.24
CA GLU A 105 -19.79 11.09 4.55
C GLU A 105 -19.46 12.46 3.96
N VAL A 106 -19.12 12.48 2.68
CA VAL A 106 -18.64 13.67 1.97
C VAL A 106 -19.40 13.89 0.68
N ASP A 107 -19.41 15.12 0.20
CA ASP A 107 -19.94 15.45 -1.12
C ASP A 107 -18.86 15.26 -2.20
N LEU A 108 -19.27 15.30 -3.47
CA LEU A 108 -18.37 15.23 -4.61
C LEU A 108 -17.37 16.40 -4.57
N ALA A 109 -16.10 16.09 -4.38
CA ALA A 109 -15.00 17.04 -4.44
C ALA A 109 -13.65 16.34 -4.65
N GLU A 110 -12.61 17.11 -4.91
CA GLU A 110 -11.22 16.70 -4.82
C GLU A 110 -10.73 16.88 -3.38
N TYR A 111 -10.05 15.89 -2.85
CA TYR A 111 -9.53 15.87 -1.48
C TYR A 111 -8.03 15.62 -1.46
N ASP A 112 -7.37 16.19 -0.49
CA ASP A 112 -6.04 15.80 -0.07
C ASP A 112 -6.15 15.00 1.24
N LEU A 113 -5.23 14.06 1.41
CA LEU A 113 -5.05 13.33 2.66
C LEU A 113 -3.85 13.92 3.40
N GLU A 114 -4.12 14.52 4.55
CA GLU A 114 -3.08 15.02 5.45
C GLU A 114 -2.91 14.05 6.62
N VAL A 115 -1.68 13.61 6.86
CA VAL A 115 -1.35 12.65 7.90
C VAL A 115 -0.39 13.30 8.90
N VAL A 116 -0.87 13.50 10.12
CA VAL A 116 -0.04 13.96 11.23
C VAL A 116 0.44 12.73 12.00
N SER A 117 1.73 12.45 11.93
CA SER A 117 2.28 11.24 12.52
C SER A 117 3.64 11.45 13.16
N ARG A 118 4.02 10.55 14.05
CA ARG A 118 5.40 10.44 14.55
C ARG A 118 5.85 8.99 14.67
N SER A 119 7.15 8.79 14.61
CA SER A 119 7.77 7.48 14.84
C SER A 119 9.06 7.63 15.63
N PRO A 120 9.35 6.77 16.61
CA PRO A 120 10.63 6.75 17.29
C PRO A 120 11.80 6.28 16.43
N LEU A 121 11.51 5.69 15.26
CA LEU A 121 12.52 5.21 14.33
C LEU A 121 13.28 6.37 13.67
N ASP A 122 14.49 6.10 13.17
CA ASP A 122 15.30 7.09 12.48
C ASP A 122 14.69 7.46 11.10
N ASP A 123 15.19 8.52 10.49
CA ASP A 123 14.70 9.08 9.24
C ASP A 123 14.96 8.21 7.99
N LEU A 124 15.75 7.14 8.12
CA LEU A 124 15.97 6.16 7.07
C LEU A 124 14.94 5.02 7.12
N ALA A 125 14.25 4.85 8.25
CA ALA A 125 13.20 3.86 8.36
C ALA A 125 12.02 4.21 7.46
N GLN A 126 11.63 3.27 6.62
CA GLN A 126 10.46 3.39 5.75
C GLN A 126 9.25 2.76 6.44
N ILE A 127 8.21 3.54 6.61
CA ILE A 127 6.96 3.11 7.25
C ILE A 127 5.85 3.37 6.24
N SER A 128 5.24 2.30 5.73
CA SER A 128 4.16 2.44 4.75
C SER A 128 2.79 2.27 5.39
N ILE A 129 1.84 3.09 4.95
CA ILE A 129 0.41 2.87 5.15
C ILE A 129 -0.21 2.63 3.78
N THR A 130 -0.88 1.49 3.61
CA THR A 130 -1.66 1.24 2.41
C THR A 130 -3.09 1.71 2.65
N VAL A 131 -3.59 2.56 1.78
CA VAL A 131 -4.93 3.15 1.86
C VAL A 131 -5.83 2.50 0.82
N PHE A 132 -6.93 1.95 1.29
CA PHE A 132 -8.00 1.44 0.44
C PHE A 132 -9.21 2.36 0.55
N TYR A 133 -9.87 2.57 -0.56
CA TYR A 133 -11.10 3.33 -0.67
C TYR A 133 -12.18 2.40 -1.25
N ASP A 134 -13.25 2.16 -0.49
CA ASP A 134 -14.29 1.18 -0.82
C ASP A 134 -13.71 -0.19 -1.25
N SER A 135 -12.77 -0.71 -0.46
CA SER A 135 -12.04 -1.97 -0.69
C SER A 135 -11.08 -1.97 -1.91
N ILE A 136 -10.97 -0.88 -2.66
CA ILE A 136 -10.05 -0.75 -3.79
C ILE A 136 -8.77 -0.05 -3.31
N LEU A 137 -7.61 -0.61 -3.67
CA LEU A 137 -6.33 0.04 -3.40
C LEU A 137 -6.32 1.45 -4.00
N LYS A 138 -6.22 2.47 -3.16
CA LYS A 138 -6.16 3.87 -3.56
C LYS A 138 -4.75 4.36 -3.70
N MET A 139 -3.94 4.19 -2.65
CA MET A 139 -2.55 4.65 -2.62
C MET A 139 -1.74 3.96 -1.54
N VAL A 140 -0.43 4.13 -1.60
CA VAL A 140 0.49 3.77 -0.51
C VAL A 140 1.19 5.04 -0.05
N LEU A 141 1.10 5.35 1.24
CA LEU A 141 1.74 6.50 1.86
C LEU A 141 3.15 6.11 2.29
N PRO A 142 4.20 6.68 1.68
CA PRO A 142 5.59 6.35 2.00
C PRO A 142 6.10 7.22 3.15
N LEU A 143 5.60 6.98 4.36
CA LEU A 143 6.04 7.70 5.55
C LEU A 143 7.45 7.26 5.97
N ARG A 144 8.08 8.05 6.83
CA ARG A 144 9.43 7.81 7.34
C ARG A 144 9.46 7.88 8.85
N GLY A 145 10.50 7.29 9.44
CA GLY A 145 10.83 7.53 10.83
C GLY A 145 11.12 9.01 11.08
N SER A 146 10.79 9.50 12.26
CA SER A 146 10.88 10.93 12.56
C SER A 146 11.69 11.23 13.84
N ASN A 147 12.39 10.24 14.40
CA ASN A 147 13.11 10.40 15.66
C ASN A 147 12.21 10.96 16.78
N GLY A 148 10.95 10.53 16.83
CA GLY A 148 9.95 10.96 17.81
C GLY A 148 9.33 12.34 17.57
N LYS A 149 9.62 13.01 16.46
CA LYS A 149 9.04 14.31 16.13
C LYS A 149 7.74 14.13 15.35
N TRP A 150 6.76 14.98 15.64
CA TRP A 150 5.56 15.06 14.82
C TRP A 150 5.89 15.61 13.44
N MET A 151 5.42 14.91 12.42
CA MET A 151 5.51 15.27 11.01
C MET A 151 4.10 15.46 10.46
N ASN A 152 3.99 16.26 9.44
CA ASN A 152 2.75 16.48 8.70
C ASN A 152 3.04 16.22 7.23
N ASP A 153 2.47 15.15 6.70
CA ASP A 153 2.64 14.73 5.31
C ASP A 153 1.33 14.88 4.57
N ARG A 154 1.36 15.44 3.35
CA ARG A 154 0.18 15.68 2.52
C ARG A 154 0.28 14.92 1.21
N PHE A 155 -0.81 14.28 0.84
CA PHE A 155 -0.94 13.43 -0.33
C PHE A 155 -2.20 13.80 -1.11
N ASP A 156 -2.10 13.84 -2.44
CA ASP A 156 -3.25 14.00 -3.31
C ASP A 156 -4.11 12.73 -3.23
N PHE A 157 -5.28 12.83 -2.61
CA PHE A 157 -6.23 11.73 -2.53
C PHE A 157 -7.08 11.64 -3.81
N GLY A 158 -7.31 12.76 -4.47
CA GLY A 158 -8.12 12.89 -5.67
C GLY A 158 -9.62 12.93 -5.41
N GLY A 159 -10.39 12.73 -6.48
CA GLY A 159 -11.84 12.86 -6.45
C GLY A 159 -12.54 11.78 -5.64
N ILE A 160 -13.52 12.21 -4.85
CA ILE A 160 -14.48 11.33 -4.17
C ILE A 160 -15.85 11.58 -4.76
N VAL A 161 -16.57 10.52 -5.11
CA VAL A 161 -17.90 10.56 -5.73
C VAL A 161 -18.90 9.85 -4.83
N GLY A 162 -20.00 10.52 -4.48
CA GLY A 162 -21.04 9.94 -3.63
C GLY A 162 -20.97 10.44 -2.20
N LYS A 163 -21.75 9.82 -1.28
CA LYS A 163 -21.91 10.34 0.09
C LYS A 163 -21.20 9.52 1.15
N ASN A 164 -21.32 8.21 1.10
CA ASN A 164 -20.83 7.31 2.14
C ASN A 164 -19.78 6.40 1.56
N HIS A 165 -18.58 6.49 2.11
CA HIS A 165 -17.44 5.69 1.69
C HIS A 165 -16.71 5.13 2.89
N TYR A 166 -15.92 4.09 2.66
CA TYR A 166 -15.02 3.51 3.65
C TYR A 166 -13.58 3.77 3.25
N ILE A 167 -12.77 4.16 4.23
CA ILE A 167 -11.33 4.24 4.08
C ILE A 167 -10.72 3.22 5.04
N ARG A 168 -9.90 2.33 4.53
CA ARG A 168 -9.12 1.38 5.31
C ARG A 168 -7.65 1.76 5.24
N PHE A 169 -7.05 1.93 6.39
CA PHE A 169 -5.63 2.16 6.56
C PHE A 169 -4.98 0.86 7.02
N TYR A 170 -4.13 0.26 6.20
CA TYR A 170 -3.38 -0.94 6.52
C TYR A 170 -1.93 -0.55 6.83
N PHE A 171 -1.42 -0.97 7.98
CA PHE A 171 -0.09 -0.61 8.46
C PHE A 171 0.94 -1.66 8.04
N GLY A 172 1.84 -1.27 7.12
CA GLY A 172 2.90 -2.14 6.60
C GLY A 172 4.11 -2.29 7.51
N ALA A 173 4.23 -1.46 8.56
CA ALA A 173 5.31 -1.53 9.55
C ALA A 173 4.83 -1.02 10.92
N THR A 174 5.45 -1.52 11.99
CA THR A 174 5.22 -1.06 13.37
C THR A 174 6.02 0.22 13.68
N GLY A 175 5.58 0.98 14.66
CA GLY A 175 6.30 2.14 15.19
C GLY A 175 5.79 3.48 14.69
N LEU A 176 4.54 3.57 14.30
CA LEU A 176 3.87 4.80 13.93
C LEU A 176 2.82 5.18 14.98
N GLU A 177 2.77 6.46 15.33
CA GLU A 177 1.66 7.08 16.05
C GLU A 177 1.02 8.12 15.13
N ILE A 178 -0.32 8.18 15.13
CA ILE A 178 -1.13 9.09 14.31
C ILE A 178 -1.99 9.96 15.24
#